data_c04ebd0c6f3f8f98cc8ad4ec75d52cec
#
_entry.id   c04ebd0c6f3f8f98cc8ad4ec75d52cec
#
_cell.length_a   1.000
_cell.length_b   1.000
_cell.length_c   1.000
_cell.angle_alpha   90.00
_cell.angle_beta   90.00
_cell.angle_gamma   90.00
#
_symmetry.space_group_name_H-M   'P 1'
#
loop_
_entity.id
_entity.type
_entity.pdbx_description
1 polymer ?
#
loop_
_entity_poly.entity_id
_entity_poly.type
_entity_poly.pdbx_seq_one_letter_code
_entity_poly.pdbx_strand_id
1 'polypeptide(L)'
;MYVTLPMDLVKEEISSERLSIPLSSSLPPNDPERELFVLDLIQERIVAAGGDVVVLVDACVIRHHCRDEVLDLLKKTGLPVYGTPMGKTAIAEDYERYGGVCFIPFFVP
;
A
#
# COMPACT_ATOMS: atom_id res chain seq x y z
N MET A 1 3.67 9.04 15.22
CA MET A 1 2.20 9.22 15.37
C MET A 1 1.99 10.67 15.76
N TYR A 2 1.08 11.39 15.07
CA TYR A 2 0.68 12.75 15.42
C TYR A 2 -0.72 12.72 16.00
N VAL A 3 -0.91 13.38 17.12
CA VAL A 3 -2.23 13.59 17.74
C VAL A 3 -2.47 15.08 17.79
N THR A 4 -3.49 15.54 17.09
CA THR A 4 -3.89 16.94 17.10
C THR A 4 -5.06 17.10 18.06
N LEU A 5 -4.87 17.92 19.07
CA LEU A 5 -5.91 18.27 20.02
C LEU A 5 -6.21 19.76 19.89
N PRO A 6 -7.41 20.15 19.45
CA PRO A 6 -7.83 21.56 19.40
C PRO A 6 -7.78 22.21 20.79
N MET A 7 -7.35 23.45 20.84
CA MET A 7 -7.14 24.17 22.11
C MET A 7 -8.39 24.35 22.92
N ASP A 8 -9.53 24.47 22.29
CA ASP A 8 -10.86 24.60 22.91
C ASP A 8 -11.32 23.30 23.57
N LEU A 9 -10.84 22.15 23.11
CA LEU A 9 -11.18 20.84 23.68
C LEU A 9 -10.27 20.37 24.82
N VAL A 10 -9.19 21.09 25.09
CA VAL A 10 -8.21 20.66 26.12
C VAL A 10 -8.82 20.62 27.53
N LYS A 11 -9.85 21.44 27.79
CA LYS A 11 -10.50 21.54 29.10
C LYS A 11 -11.85 20.83 29.16
N GLU A 12 -12.27 20.19 28.08
CA GLU A 12 -13.53 19.46 28.04
C GLU A 12 -13.48 18.22 28.93
N GLU A 13 -14.52 18.03 29.72
CA GLU A 13 -14.67 16.83 30.52
C GLU A 13 -15.24 15.70 29.66
N ILE A 14 -14.57 14.58 29.64
CA ILE A 14 -14.99 13.38 28.88
C ILE A 14 -15.21 12.20 29.84
N SER A 15 -16.09 11.27 29.45
CA SER A 15 -16.33 10.08 30.24
C SER A 15 -15.05 9.21 30.31
N SER A 16 -14.68 8.83 31.54
CA SER A 16 -13.56 7.92 31.79
C SER A 16 -13.87 6.47 31.44
N GLU A 17 -15.10 6.09 31.15
CA GLU A 17 -15.50 4.74 30.78
C GLU A 17 -14.75 4.24 29.53
N ARG A 18 -14.47 5.14 28.60
CA ARG A 18 -13.70 4.81 27.38
C ARG A 18 -12.24 4.47 27.63
N LEU A 19 -11.68 4.85 28.76
CA LEU A 19 -10.28 4.52 29.10
C LEU A 19 -10.07 3.02 29.34
N SER A 20 -11.15 2.29 29.67
CA SER A 20 -11.11 0.84 29.82
C SER A 20 -11.14 0.08 28.47
N ILE A 21 -11.42 0.76 27.37
CA ILE A 21 -11.50 0.16 26.04
C ILE A 21 -10.13 0.34 25.34
N PRO A 22 -9.39 -0.72 25.07
CA PRO A 22 -8.12 -0.61 24.35
C PRO A 22 -8.32 0.01 22.97
N LEU A 23 -7.43 0.91 22.58
CA LEU A 23 -7.41 1.43 21.20
C LEU A 23 -7.01 0.31 20.25
N SER A 24 -7.86 0.02 19.29
CA SER A 24 -7.50 -0.90 18.21
C SER A 24 -6.52 -0.20 17.27
N SER A 25 -5.36 -0.80 17.09
CA SER A 25 -4.38 -0.41 16.07
C SER A 25 -4.56 -1.18 14.75
N SER A 26 -5.46 -2.16 14.73
CA SER A 26 -5.77 -2.93 13.53
C SER A 26 -6.67 -2.12 12.61
N LEU A 27 -6.42 -2.22 11.31
CA LEU A 27 -7.35 -1.71 10.32
C LEU A 27 -8.63 -2.55 10.37
N PRO A 28 -9.81 -1.91 10.20
CA PRO A 28 -11.05 -2.68 10.08
C PRO A 28 -10.97 -3.58 8.83
N PRO A 29 -11.59 -4.76 8.86
CA PRO A 29 -11.66 -5.61 7.68
C PRO A 29 -12.40 -4.89 6.55
N ASN A 30 -12.02 -5.19 5.33
CA ASN A 30 -12.72 -4.69 4.16
C ASN A 30 -14.14 -5.27 4.10
N ASP A 31 -15.04 -4.55 3.44
CA ASP A 31 -16.33 -5.09 3.04
C ASP A 31 -16.12 -6.22 2.03
N PRO A 32 -16.57 -7.47 2.30
CA PRO A 32 -16.24 -8.61 1.46
C PRO A 32 -16.77 -8.51 0.02
N GLU A 33 -17.94 -7.91 -0.17
CA GLU A 33 -18.55 -7.78 -1.51
C GLU A 33 -17.77 -6.76 -2.35
N ARG A 34 -17.37 -5.65 -1.72
CA ARG A 34 -16.54 -4.63 -2.38
C ARG A 34 -15.15 -5.15 -2.68
N GLU A 35 -14.59 -5.92 -1.78
CA GLU A 35 -13.26 -6.52 -1.98
C GLU A 35 -13.27 -7.47 -3.19
N LEU A 36 -14.24 -8.37 -3.28
CA LEU A 36 -14.40 -9.26 -4.42
C LEU A 36 -14.60 -8.50 -5.72
N PHE A 37 -15.48 -7.50 -5.73
CA PHE A 37 -15.69 -6.67 -6.92
C PHE A 37 -14.41 -5.99 -7.40
N VAL A 38 -13.60 -5.45 -6.49
CA VAL A 38 -12.33 -4.78 -6.84
C VAL A 38 -11.31 -5.79 -7.34
N LEU A 39 -11.23 -6.97 -6.74
CA LEU A 39 -10.31 -8.03 -7.18
C LEU A 39 -10.65 -8.50 -8.59
N ASP A 40 -11.92 -8.75 -8.88
CA ASP A 40 -12.39 -9.15 -10.21
C ASP A 40 -12.05 -8.08 -11.26
N LEU A 41 -12.30 -6.81 -10.94
CA LEU A 41 -11.98 -5.70 -11.82
C LEU A 41 -10.47 -5.58 -12.10
N ILE A 42 -9.63 -5.76 -11.08
CA ILE A 42 -8.16 -5.75 -11.25
C ILE A 42 -7.73 -6.91 -12.14
N GLN A 43 -8.27 -8.11 -11.90
CA GLN A 43 -7.97 -9.30 -12.71
C GLN A 43 -8.36 -9.10 -14.17
N GLU A 44 -9.55 -8.60 -14.44
CA GLU A 44 -10.01 -8.28 -15.81
C GLU A 44 -9.06 -7.30 -16.50
N ARG A 45 -8.62 -6.25 -15.81
CA ARG A 45 -7.68 -5.26 -16.36
C ARG A 45 -6.33 -5.86 -16.69
N ILE A 46 -5.78 -6.70 -15.82
CA ILE A 46 -4.51 -7.39 -16.04
C ILE A 46 -4.61 -8.32 -17.26
N VAL A 47 -5.70 -9.09 -17.36
CA VAL A 47 -5.93 -9.99 -18.49
C VAL A 47 -6.10 -9.21 -19.80
N ALA A 48 -6.88 -8.13 -19.79
CA ALA A 48 -7.11 -7.28 -20.95
C ALA A 48 -5.84 -6.59 -21.46
N ALA A 49 -4.88 -6.31 -20.58
CA ALA A 49 -3.61 -5.70 -20.95
C ALA A 49 -2.65 -6.67 -21.68
N GLY A 50 -2.95 -7.96 -21.73
CA GLY A 50 -2.25 -8.93 -22.58
C GLY A 50 -0.75 -9.05 -22.34
N GLY A 51 -0.25 -8.71 -21.16
CA GLY A 51 1.17 -8.74 -20.79
C GLY A 51 1.83 -7.37 -20.66
N ASP A 52 1.19 -6.29 -21.13
CA ASP A 52 1.67 -4.91 -20.96
C ASP A 52 1.33 -4.38 -19.56
N VAL A 53 1.80 -5.11 -18.55
CA VAL A 53 1.56 -4.80 -17.14
C VAL A 53 2.89 -4.69 -16.42
N VAL A 54 3.04 -3.65 -15.64
CA VAL A 54 4.18 -3.47 -14.72
C VAL A 54 3.68 -3.19 -13.32
N VAL A 55 4.44 -3.63 -12.34
CA VAL A 55 4.19 -3.28 -10.93
C VAL A 55 5.12 -2.13 -10.55
N LEU A 56 4.54 -1.06 -10.04
CA LEU A 56 5.30 0.06 -9.49
C LEU A 56 5.15 0.07 -7.97
N VAL A 57 6.26 0.02 -7.27
CA VAL A 57 6.30 -0.08 -5.80
C VAL A 57 6.86 1.19 -5.19
N ASP A 58 6.15 1.72 -4.20
CA ASP A 58 6.55 2.91 -3.47
C ASP A 58 6.69 2.64 -1.97
N ALA A 59 7.10 3.65 -1.21
CA ALA A 59 7.29 3.65 0.24
C ALA A 59 6.08 3.12 1.02
N CYS A 60 4.88 3.20 0.47
CA CYS A 60 3.66 2.70 1.10
C CYS A 60 3.73 1.19 1.39
N VAL A 61 4.40 0.41 0.55
CA VAL A 61 4.60 -1.03 0.79
C VAL A 61 5.37 -1.29 2.09
N ILE A 62 6.38 -0.45 2.35
CA ILE A 62 7.16 -0.54 3.59
C ILE A 62 6.34 -0.06 4.79
N ARG A 63 5.63 1.07 4.64
CA ARG A 63 4.84 1.68 5.72
C ARG A 63 3.67 0.81 6.17
N HIS A 64 3.07 0.08 5.25
CA HIS A 64 1.94 -0.81 5.53
C HIS A 64 2.34 -2.27 5.73
N HIS A 65 3.65 -2.56 5.77
CA HIS A 65 4.18 -3.92 5.98
C HIS A 65 3.68 -4.95 4.96
N CYS A 66 3.49 -4.53 3.70
CA CYS A 66 2.98 -5.37 2.60
C CYS A 66 4.08 -5.95 1.69
N ARG A 67 5.32 -6.06 2.17
CA ARG A 67 6.43 -6.56 1.35
C ARG A 67 6.24 -8.01 0.92
N ASP A 68 5.81 -8.85 1.84
CA ASP A 68 5.65 -10.27 1.60
C ASP A 68 4.50 -10.53 0.61
N GLU A 69 3.41 -9.79 0.72
CA GLU A 69 2.27 -9.86 -0.19
C GLU A 69 2.66 -9.42 -1.62
N VAL A 70 3.46 -8.36 -1.73
CA VAL A 70 3.95 -7.92 -3.04
C VAL A 70 4.91 -8.94 -3.64
N LEU A 71 5.81 -9.52 -2.86
CA LEU A 71 6.70 -10.58 -3.33
C LEU A 71 5.94 -11.81 -3.78
N ASP A 72 4.90 -12.19 -3.05
CA ASP A 72 4.03 -13.31 -3.43
C ASP A 72 3.26 -13.03 -4.71
N LEU A 73 2.75 -11.82 -4.89
CA LEU A 73 2.12 -11.39 -6.13
C LEU A 73 3.10 -11.51 -7.31
N LEU A 74 4.32 -10.99 -7.16
CA LEU A 74 5.34 -11.05 -8.20
C LEU A 74 5.73 -12.48 -8.56
N LYS A 75 5.92 -13.35 -7.58
CA LYS A 75 6.22 -14.78 -7.80
C LYS A 75 5.09 -15.51 -8.52
N LYS A 76 3.84 -15.22 -8.17
CA LYS A 76 2.66 -15.85 -8.78
C LYS A 76 2.39 -15.37 -10.19
N THR A 77 2.64 -14.09 -10.46
CA THR A 77 2.29 -13.46 -11.75
C THR A 77 3.46 -13.37 -12.71
N GLY A 78 4.68 -13.37 -12.22
CA GLY A 78 5.88 -13.13 -13.03
C GLY A 78 5.93 -11.72 -13.63
N LEU A 79 5.19 -10.75 -13.08
CA LEU A 79 5.17 -9.38 -13.60
C LEU A 79 6.50 -8.66 -13.35
N PRO A 80 6.93 -7.79 -14.26
CA PRO A 80 8.07 -6.90 -14.02
C PRO A 80 7.72 -5.86 -12.96
N VAL A 81 8.71 -5.53 -12.12
CA VAL A 81 8.53 -4.56 -11.02
C VAL A 81 9.59 -3.48 -11.07
N TYR A 82 9.17 -2.27 -10.77
CA TYR A 82 10.02 -1.09 -10.62
C TYR A 82 9.77 -0.45 -9.26
N GLY A 83 10.83 0.08 -8.64
CA GLY A 83 10.70 0.89 -7.44
C GLY A 83 10.67 2.38 -7.76
N THR A 84 9.93 3.17 -6.99
CA THR A 84 10.16 4.61 -6.95
C THR A 84 11.39 4.94 -6.10
N PRO A 85 11.95 6.15 -6.15
CA PRO A 85 13.05 6.55 -5.27
C PRO A 85 12.71 6.37 -3.78
N MET A 86 11.46 6.62 -3.39
CA MET A 86 10.98 6.41 -2.02
C MET A 86 10.67 4.95 -1.69
N GLY A 87 10.45 4.13 -2.70
CA GLY A 87 10.21 2.69 -2.62
C GLY A 87 11.48 1.84 -2.70
N LYS A 88 12.66 2.46 -2.76
CA LYS A 88 13.92 1.71 -2.72
C LYS A 88 13.94 0.79 -1.50
N THR A 89 14.40 -0.43 -1.66
CA THR A 89 14.37 -1.50 -0.65
C THR A 89 13.01 -2.13 -0.35
N ALA A 90 11.92 -1.68 -1.00
CA ALA A 90 10.60 -2.32 -0.84
C ALA A 90 10.57 -3.72 -1.48
N ILE A 91 11.35 -3.91 -2.54
CA ILE A 91 11.51 -5.20 -3.25
C ILE A 91 12.98 -5.60 -3.20
N ALA A 92 13.23 -6.90 -3.13
CA ALA A 92 14.56 -7.45 -3.28
C ALA A 92 15.06 -7.23 -4.72
N GLU A 93 16.23 -6.62 -4.84
CA GLU A 93 16.80 -6.26 -6.15
C GLU A 93 17.31 -7.48 -6.94
N ASP A 94 17.34 -8.64 -6.30
CA ASP A 94 17.66 -9.95 -6.92
C ASP A 94 16.44 -10.63 -7.57
N TYR A 95 15.26 -10.03 -7.50
CA TYR A 95 14.12 -10.54 -8.25
C TYR A 95 14.40 -10.47 -9.75
N GLU A 96 14.25 -11.61 -10.46
CA GLU A 96 14.64 -11.78 -11.86
C GLU A 96 14.09 -10.69 -12.80
N ARG A 97 12.91 -10.17 -12.54
CA ARG A 97 12.25 -9.14 -13.36
C ARG A 97 12.19 -7.77 -12.66
N TYR A 98 13.17 -7.49 -11.81
CA TYR A 98 13.34 -6.17 -11.21
C TYR A 98 13.97 -5.22 -12.24
N GLY A 99 13.24 -4.18 -12.61
CA GLY A 99 13.65 -3.20 -13.62
C GLY A 99 14.42 -1.99 -13.06
N GLY A 100 14.71 -2.00 -11.76
CA GLY A 100 15.42 -0.88 -11.11
C GLY A 100 14.49 0.18 -10.53
N VAL A 101 15.09 1.33 -10.19
CA VAL A 101 14.36 2.48 -9.68
C VAL A 101 13.88 3.33 -10.85
N CYS A 102 12.57 3.50 -10.95
CA CYS A 102 11.96 4.38 -11.94
C CYS A 102 12.16 5.83 -11.51
N PHE A 103 13.03 6.52 -12.21
CA PHE A 103 13.20 7.95 -12.09
C PHE A 103 12.48 8.60 -13.28
N ILE A 104 11.35 9.24 -13.00
CA ILE A 104 10.66 10.06 -14.02
C ILE A 104 11.38 11.41 -14.00
N PRO A 105 12.24 11.74 -14.99
CA PRO A 105 12.70 13.10 -15.13
C PRO A 105 11.45 13.93 -15.44
N PHE A 106 11.16 14.92 -14.61
CA PHE A 106 10.18 15.92 -14.97
C PHE A 106 10.68 16.61 -16.24
N PHE A 107 10.21 16.17 -17.38
CA PHE A 107 10.22 16.99 -18.57
C PHE A 107 9.19 18.09 -18.33
N VAL A 108 9.66 19.22 -17.82
CA VAL A 108 8.93 20.49 -17.99
C VAL A 108 9.12 20.88 -19.45
N PRO A 109 8.05 21.02 -20.25
CA PRO A 109 8.15 21.54 -21.62
C PRO A 109 8.61 22.98 -21.63
#